data_6e30be8f49b141e3bc49c3a103a4546c
#
_entry.id   6e30be8f49b141e3bc49c3a103a4546c
#
_cell.length_a   1.000
_cell.length_b   1.000
_cell.length_c   1.000
_cell.angle_alpha   90.00
_cell.angle_beta   90.00
_cell.angle_gamma   90.00
#
_symmetry.space_group_name_H-M   'P 1'
#
loop_
_entity.id
_entity.type
_entity.pdbx_description
1 polymer ?
#
loop_
_entity_poly.entity_id
_entity_poly.type
_entity_poly.pdbx_seq_one_letter_code
_entity_poly.pdbx_strand_id
1 'polypeptide(L)'
;MNSSKYSRLLTAGGVAVFVGCVAIARIGAQDPGNPFHDHGDVGELIHVLPAPAALHNHNPRFSEPTFASESGASVFPGGGSGNLIDHNGPEIPNARFVQIYWNATVANSTATPNGSTLQSYIGGFADVYSDGLPYSSSSLTADYTIITQYGSSNPIANALPNGGRVVDSQGTSSRITDSGIQSYLKGVFNRGLVAADPNTVYGVYFPHGMRISLQGGSSCTSFCGYHSHFTYNGQLIKYAVFPYTDCRACSINGLTVADLLSIVTSHEIREAVSDSLGTAWFDSSGYEADDKCAWQNLYRTTSGGYWVQPEFSNGGTKNGTSYPGPGCVVPR
;
A
#
# COMPACT_ATOMS: atom_id res chain seq x y z
N MET A 1 -30.80 33.03 84.65
CA MET A 1 -29.52 32.35 84.89
C MET A 1 -29.32 31.33 83.79
N ASN A 2 -28.46 31.63 82.93
CA ASN A 2 -27.44 30.80 82.25
C ASN A 2 -27.15 31.32 80.85
N SER A 3 -25.93 31.74 80.73
CA SER A 3 -25.29 32.30 79.53
C SER A 3 -25.02 31.21 78.48
N SER A 4 -25.48 31.43 77.28
CA SER A 4 -25.12 30.61 76.11
C SER A 4 -23.95 31.26 75.41
N LYS A 5 -22.82 30.49 75.26
CA LYS A 5 -21.62 30.86 74.48
C LYS A 5 -21.83 30.40 73.03
N TYR A 6 -21.83 31.34 72.11
CA TYR A 6 -21.78 31.07 70.68
C TYR A 6 -20.32 30.77 70.28
N SER A 7 -20.08 29.56 69.76
CA SER A 7 -18.86 29.19 69.05
C SER A 7 -19.09 29.38 67.55
N ARG A 8 -18.24 30.23 66.90
CA ARG A 8 -18.27 30.42 65.44
C ARG A 8 -17.35 29.39 64.81
N LEU A 9 -17.92 28.47 63.97
CA LEU A 9 -17.15 27.65 63.03
C LEU A 9 -16.84 28.50 61.80
N LEU A 10 -15.56 28.67 61.52
CA LEU A 10 -15.05 29.18 60.26
C LEU A 10 -14.92 27.99 59.29
N THR A 11 -15.78 27.92 58.27
CA THR A 11 -15.62 27.02 57.14
C THR A 11 -14.65 27.65 56.12
N ALA A 12 -13.47 27.09 56.03
CA ALA A 12 -12.53 27.39 54.92
C ALA A 12 -13.00 26.70 53.65
N GLY A 13 -13.50 27.47 52.68
CA GLY A 13 -13.83 26.98 51.37
C GLY A 13 -12.57 26.75 50.56
N GLY A 14 -12.18 25.49 50.39
CA GLY A 14 -11.12 25.11 49.46
C GLY A 14 -11.64 25.16 48.03
N VAL A 15 -11.12 26.07 47.23
CA VAL A 15 -11.30 26.09 45.78
C VAL A 15 -10.40 25.00 45.19
N ALA A 16 -10.99 23.90 44.79
CA ALA A 16 -10.27 22.89 44.02
C ALA A 16 -10.13 23.39 42.55
N VAL A 17 -8.94 23.81 42.20
CA VAL A 17 -8.56 24.10 40.80
C VAL A 17 -8.35 22.78 40.13
N PHE A 18 -9.32 22.32 39.33
CA PHE A 18 -9.14 21.26 38.37
C PHE A 18 -8.25 21.77 37.25
N VAL A 19 -6.96 21.44 37.33
CA VAL A 19 -6.08 21.52 36.15
C VAL A 19 -6.47 20.39 35.25
N GLY A 20 -7.36 20.66 34.29
CA GLY A 20 -7.65 19.75 33.21
C GLY A 20 -6.38 19.59 32.37
N CYS A 21 -5.71 18.44 32.46
CA CYS A 21 -4.76 18.04 31.44
C CYS A 21 -5.51 17.90 30.13
N VAL A 22 -5.48 18.96 29.31
CA VAL A 22 -5.80 18.84 27.90
C VAL A 22 -4.65 17.99 27.33
N ALA A 23 -4.93 16.72 27.10
CA ALA A 23 -4.09 15.89 26.25
C ALA A 23 -4.12 16.54 24.87
N ILE A 24 -3.12 17.34 24.56
CA ILE A 24 -2.84 17.77 23.19
C ILE A 24 -2.49 16.46 22.47
N ALA A 25 -3.46 15.90 21.74
CA ALA A 25 -3.18 14.87 20.77
C ALA A 25 -2.06 15.43 19.90
N ARG A 26 -0.87 14.87 20.02
CA ARG A 26 0.20 15.16 19.08
C ARG A 26 -0.33 14.74 17.73
N ILE A 27 -0.61 15.70 16.86
CA ILE A 27 -0.79 15.46 15.43
C ILE A 27 0.46 14.69 15.04
N GLY A 28 0.30 13.40 14.70
CA GLY A 28 1.42 12.55 14.32
C GLY A 28 2.11 13.19 13.13
N ALA A 29 3.29 13.73 13.35
CA ALA A 29 4.18 14.01 12.25
C ALA A 29 4.51 12.65 11.60
N GLN A 30 4.60 12.60 10.28
CA GLN A 30 5.28 11.49 9.59
C GLN A 30 6.51 11.12 10.41
N ASP A 31 6.77 9.83 10.57
CA ASP A 31 8.02 9.40 11.16
C ASP A 31 9.14 10.05 10.34
N PRO A 32 9.91 11.00 10.90
CA PRO A 32 10.90 11.73 10.10
C PRO A 32 12.00 10.82 9.56
N GLY A 33 11.98 9.53 9.89
CA GLY A 33 12.93 8.52 9.50
C GLY A 33 12.50 7.64 8.31
N ASN A 34 11.20 7.39 8.09
CA ASN A 34 10.73 6.51 7.01
C ASN A 34 9.66 7.19 6.15
N PRO A 35 9.96 7.54 4.86
CA PRO A 35 9.01 8.20 3.97
C PRO A 35 7.85 7.31 3.54
N PHE A 36 7.95 6.00 3.72
CA PHE A 36 6.94 5.02 3.37
C PHE A 36 5.94 4.77 4.51
N HIS A 37 6.07 5.46 5.64
CA HIS A 37 5.15 5.34 6.76
C HIS A 37 4.28 6.58 6.93
N ASP A 38 3.00 6.39 7.14
CA ASP A 38 2.02 7.39 7.57
C ASP A 38 1.08 6.76 8.60
N HIS A 39 0.10 7.48 9.08
CA HIS A 39 -0.88 6.98 10.02
C HIS A 39 -2.30 7.28 9.54
N GLY A 40 -3.19 6.32 9.72
CA GLY A 40 -4.61 6.52 9.53
C GLY A 40 -5.20 7.47 10.57
N ASP A 41 -6.43 7.91 10.34
CA ASP A 41 -7.10 8.90 11.18
C ASP A 41 -7.42 8.40 12.60
N VAL A 42 -7.30 7.11 12.87
CA VAL A 42 -7.39 6.51 14.21
C VAL A 42 -6.03 6.08 14.78
N GLY A 43 -4.93 6.36 14.07
CA GLY A 43 -3.55 6.22 14.56
C GLY A 43 -2.85 4.91 14.20
N GLU A 44 -3.46 4.05 13.37
CA GLU A 44 -2.82 2.85 12.83
C GLU A 44 -1.67 3.19 11.87
N LEU A 45 -0.62 2.38 11.87
CA LEU A 45 0.45 2.50 10.88
C LEU A 45 -0.07 2.10 9.51
N ILE A 46 0.27 2.90 8.51
CA ILE A 46 -0.09 2.68 7.11
C ILE A 46 1.20 2.76 6.28
N HIS A 47 1.40 1.76 5.43
CA HIS A 47 2.49 1.72 4.46
C HIS A 47 2.05 2.40 3.17
N VAL A 48 2.75 3.47 2.79
CA VAL A 48 2.39 4.31 1.65
C VAL A 48 3.45 4.26 0.57
N LEU A 49 3.06 4.26 -0.70
CA LEU A 49 3.96 4.61 -1.80
C LEU A 49 4.01 6.15 -1.93
N PRO A 50 5.09 6.81 -1.49
CA PRO A 50 5.20 8.26 -1.58
C PRO A 50 5.14 8.74 -3.03
N ALA A 51 4.62 9.93 -3.24
CA ALA A 51 4.74 10.58 -4.54
C ALA A 51 6.23 10.80 -4.90
N PRO A 52 6.62 10.66 -6.18
CA PRO A 52 8.03 10.78 -6.59
C PRO A 52 8.76 12.00 -6.03
N ALA A 53 8.15 13.18 -6.11
CA ALA A 53 8.74 14.41 -5.59
C ALA A 53 8.85 14.43 -4.06
N ALA A 54 7.90 13.82 -3.34
CA ALA A 54 7.96 13.71 -1.89
C ALA A 54 9.10 12.79 -1.46
N LEU A 55 9.25 11.67 -2.14
CA LEU A 55 10.32 10.71 -1.89
C LEU A 55 11.70 11.29 -2.18
N HIS A 56 11.87 11.98 -3.31
CA HIS A 56 13.12 12.67 -3.66
C HIS A 56 13.52 13.72 -2.62
N ASN A 57 12.56 14.52 -2.16
CA ASN A 57 12.82 15.54 -1.13
C ASN A 57 13.25 14.93 0.20
N HIS A 58 12.73 13.75 0.54
CA HIS A 58 13.12 13.03 1.75
C HIS A 58 14.51 12.40 1.62
N ASN A 59 14.78 11.75 0.51
CA ASN A 59 16.06 11.09 0.23
C ASN A 59 16.48 11.30 -1.23
N PRO A 60 17.49 12.15 -1.49
CA PRO A 60 17.98 12.42 -2.86
C PRO A 60 18.53 11.21 -3.61
N ARG A 61 18.74 10.06 -2.95
CA ARG A 61 19.08 8.80 -3.63
C ARG A 61 17.93 8.24 -4.47
N PHE A 62 16.68 8.54 -4.09
CA PHE A 62 15.53 8.32 -4.95
C PHE A 62 15.50 9.45 -5.97
N SER A 63 16.08 9.17 -7.12
CA SER A 63 16.07 10.09 -8.26
C SER A 63 14.65 10.22 -8.84
N GLU A 64 14.48 11.13 -9.79
CA GLU A 64 13.27 11.14 -10.60
C GLU A 64 12.95 9.73 -11.15
N PRO A 65 11.66 9.41 -11.40
CA PRO A 65 11.28 8.11 -11.94
C PRO A 65 12.10 7.73 -13.17
N THR A 66 12.61 6.51 -13.20
CA THR A 66 13.42 5.99 -14.30
C THR A 66 12.78 4.77 -14.95
N PHE A 67 13.16 4.51 -16.19
CA PHE A 67 12.69 3.37 -16.95
C PHE A 67 13.83 2.39 -17.21
N ALA A 68 13.53 1.10 -17.11
CA ALA A 68 14.51 0.08 -17.44
C ALA A 68 14.83 0.10 -18.94
N SER A 69 16.09 -0.16 -19.26
CA SER A 69 16.50 -0.41 -20.64
C SER A 69 15.81 -1.66 -21.18
N GLU A 70 15.41 -1.65 -22.45
CA GLU A 70 14.77 -2.81 -23.09
C GLU A 70 15.72 -4.02 -23.31
N SER A 71 16.99 -3.90 -22.92
CA SER A 71 18.05 -4.86 -23.20
C SER A 71 18.29 -5.87 -22.08
N GLY A 72 17.30 -6.69 -21.72
CA GLY A 72 17.49 -7.88 -20.88
C GLY A 72 17.35 -7.66 -19.38
N ALA A 73 17.38 -8.77 -18.64
CA ALA A 73 17.24 -8.78 -17.18
C ALA A 73 18.36 -8.02 -16.49
N SER A 74 18.05 -7.26 -15.47
CA SER A 74 19.02 -6.48 -14.72
C SER A 74 18.71 -6.48 -13.22
N VAL A 75 19.78 -6.37 -12.42
CA VAL A 75 19.71 -6.16 -10.98
C VAL A 75 20.47 -4.87 -10.67
N PHE A 76 19.84 -3.98 -9.90
CA PHE A 76 20.46 -2.72 -9.51
C PHE A 76 20.27 -2.47 -8.01
N PRO A 77 21.09 -1.62 -7.37
CA PRO A 77 20.98 -1.37 -5.94
C PRO A 77 19.62 -0.80 -5.56
N GLY A 78 19.01 -1.38 -4.51
CA GLY A 78 17.82 -0.82 -3.90
C GLY A 78 18.11 0.32 -2.92
N GLY A 79 17.05 1.03 -2.51
CA GLY A 79 17.08 1.97 -1.38
C GLY A 79 17.15 1.26 -0.03
N GLY A 80 17.00 2.02 1.05
CA GLY A 80 17.04 1.49 2.41
C GLY A 80 18.40 0.93 2.83
N SER A 81 18.41 -0.08 3.71
CA SER A 81 19.63 -0.63 4.28
C SER A 81 19.68 -2.17 4.24
N GLY A 82 20.58 -2.73 3.43
CA GLY A 82 20.83 -4.17 3.40
C GLY A 82 19.67 -5.00 2.83
N ASN A 83 19.61 -6.25 3.22
CA ASN A 83 18.55 -7.18 2.84
C ASN A 83 17.30 -7.00 3.72
N LEU A 84 16.16 -7.45 3.22
CA LEU A 84 14.96 -7.61 4.04
C LEU A 84 15.19 -8.70 5.10
N ILE A 85 14.65 -8.47 6.28
CA ILE A 85 14.76 -9.34 7.44
C ILE A 85 13.36 -9.85 7.76
N ASP A 86 13.27 -11.15 8.08
CA ASP A 86 12.04 -11.74 8.60
C ASP A 86 11.86 -11.37 10.07
N HIS A 87 10.81 -10.60 10.36
CA HIS A 87 10.42 -10.20 11.71
C HIS A 87 9.35 -11.13 12.30
N ASN A 88 9.06 -12.26 11.63
CA ASN A 88 8.10 -13.29 12.02
C ASN A 88 6.64 -12.82 12.05
N GLY A 89 6.31 -11.79 11.30
CA GLY A 89 4.93 -11.40 11.03
C GLY A 89 4.25 -12.33 10.00
N PRO A 90 2.94 -12.17 9.77
CA PRO A 90 2.22 -13.00 8.83
C PRO A 90 2.35 -12.48 7.39
N GLU A 91 2.56 -13.40 6.47
CA GLU A 91 2.41 -13.23 5.03
C GLU A 91 1.04 -13.76 4.56
N ILE A 92 0.74 -13.63 3.27
CA ILE A 92 -0.42 -14.26 2.63
C ILE A 92 0.07 -15.34 1.64
N PRO A 93 0.26 -16.60 2.07
CA PRO A 93 0.88 -17.62 1.23
C PRO A 93 0.12 -17.92 -0.06
N ASN A 94 -1.20 -17.81 -0.05
CA ASN A 94 -2.07 -18.05 -1.20
C ASN A 94 -2.97 -16.84 -1.45
N ALA A 95 -2.35 -15.73 -1.78
CA ALA A 95 -3.05 -14.47 -1.98
C ALA A 95 -3.96 -14.50 -3.21
N ARG A 96 -5.05 -13.73 -3.15
CA ARG A 96 -5.94 -13.39 -4.28
C ARG A 96 -6.06 -11.87 -4.37
N PHE A 97 -6.32 -11.36 -5.54
CA PHE A 97 -6.55 -9.94 -5.75
C PHE A 97 -7.98 -9.68 -6.25
N VAL A 98 -8.73 -8.85 -5.53
CA VAL A 98 -10.07 -8.40 -5.94
C VAL A 98 -10.05 -6.90 -6.18
N GLN A 99 -10.53 -6.48 -7.35
CA GLN A 99 -10.61 -5.07 -7.74
C GLN A 99 -11.98 -4.49 -7.38
N ILE A 100 -11.99 -3.41 -6.62
CA ILE A 100 -13.22 -2.70 -6.25
C ILE A 100 -13.15 -1.28 -6.80
N TYR A 101 -14.02 -0.97 -7.74
CA TYR A 101 -14.14 0.37 -8.30
C TYR A 101 -15.23 1.13 -7.54
N TRP A 102 -14.88 2.28 -6.99
CA TRP A 102 -15.76 3.12 -6.17
C TRP A 102 -17.10 3.41 -6.84
N ASN A 103 -17.06 3.64 -8.17
CA ASN A 103 -18.24 3.82 -8.98
C ASN A 103 -17.95 3.59 -10.48
N ALA A 104 -18.99 3.67 -11.29
CA ALA A 104 -18.89 3.50 -12.72
C ALA A 104 -18.01 4.57 -13.41
N THR A 105 -17.84 5.75 -12.82
CA THR A 105 -17.00 6.82 -13.40
C THR A 105 -15.54 6.40 -13.45
N VAL A 106 -15.00 5.84 -12.35
CA VAL A 106 -13.62 5.34 -12.34
C VAL A 106 -13.50 4.05 -13.15
N ALA A 107 -14.44 3.12 -13.02
CA ALA A 107 -14.41 1.85 -13.75
C ALA A 107 -14.37 2.04 -15.27
N ASN A 108 -15.14 3.00 -15.78
CA ASN A 108 -15.28 3.27 -17.22
C ASN A 108 -14.35 4.39 -17.72
N SER A 109 -13.44 4.89 -16.89
CA SER A 109 -12.43 5.83 -17.36
C SER A 109 -11.62 5.23 -18.52
N THR A 110 -11.41 6.03 -19.57
CA THR A 110 -10.63 5.65 -20.77
C THR A 110 -9.22 6.24 -20.75
N ALA A 111 -8.75 6.70 -19.61
CA ALA A 111 -7.37 7.16 -19.41
C ALA A 111 -6.37 5.99 -19.39
N THR A 112 -6.38 5.19 -20.45
CA THR A 112 -5.59 3.97 -20.69
C THR A 112 -4.81 4.12 -22.00
N PRO A 113 -3.71 3.38 -22.19
CA PRO A 113 -2.89 3.51 -23.40
C PRO A 113 -3.63 3.20 -24.72
N ASN A 114 -4.64 2.35 -24.65
CA ASN A 114 -5.37 1.85 -25.82
C ASN A 114 -6.84 2.31 -25.89
N GLY A 115 -7.25 3.23 -24.99
CA GLY A 115 -8.63 3.71 -24.92
C GLY A 115 -9.66 2.70 -24.37
N SER A 116 -9.22 1.55 -23.85
CA SER A 116 -10.09 0.64 -23.12
C SER A 116 -10.55 1.25 -21.80
N THR A 117 -11.53 0.63 -21.13
CA THR A 117 -11.92 1.08 -19.79
C THR A 117 -10.88 0.70 -18.74
N LEU A 118 -10.74 1.51 -17.69
CA LEU A 118 -9.80 1.24 -16.59
C LEU A 118 -10.03 -0.14 -15.97
N GLN A 119 -11.30 -0.53 -15.74
CA GLN A 119 -11.62 -1.85 -15.22
C GLN A 119 -11.18 -2.99 -16.17
N SER A 120 -11.18 -2.77 -17.46
CA SER A 120 -10.68 -3.74 -18.44
C SER A 120 -9.15 -3.81 -18.43
N TYR A 121 -8.50 -2.64 -18.33
CA TYR A 121 -7.04 -2.57 -18.30
C TYR A 121 -6.47 -3.22 -17.03
N ILE A 122 -6.96 -2.82 -15.85
CA ILE A 122 -6.50 -3.39 -14.57
C ILE A 122 -6.91 -4.87 -14.43
N GLY A 123 -8.08 -5.24 -14.96
CA GLY A 123 -8.49 -6.65 -15.03
C GLY A 123 -7.52 -7.49 -15.87
N GLY A 124 -7.13 -7.00 -17.05
CA GLY A 124 -6.13 -7.65 -17.89
C GLY A 124 -4.75 -7.72 -17.24
N PHE A 125 -4.33 -6.66 -16.53
CA PHE A 125 -3.13 -6.68 -15.71
C PHE A 125 -3.21 -7.79 -14.64
N ALA A 126 -4.28 -7.85 -13.88
CA ALA A 126 -4.47 -8.85 -12.83
C ALA A 126 -4.52 -10.30 -13.37
N ASP A 127 -4.97 -10.49 -14.61
CA ASP A 127 -5.00 -11.80 -15.26
C ASP A 127 -3.62 -12.35 -15.62
N VAL A 128 -2.64 -11.47 -15.87
CA VAL A 128 -1.31 -11.88 -16.38
C VAL A 128 -0.16 -11.55 -15.43
N TYR A 129 -0.38 -10.77 -14.39
CA TYR A 129 0.68 -10.28 -13.49
C TYR A 129 1.39 -11.41 -12.77
N SER A 130 0.66 -12.43 -12.34
CA SER A 130 1.21 -13.68 -11.87
C SER A 130 0.88 -14.77 -12.87
N ASP A 131 1.75 -15.01 -13.83
CA ASP A 131 1.55 -16.02 -14.86
C ASP A 131 1.75 -17.47 -14.37
N GLY A 132 2.06 -17.64 -13.07
CA GLY A 132 2.30 -18.94 -12.45
C GLY A 132 3.59 -19.61 -12.90
N LEU A 133 4.41 -18.94 -13.72
CA LEU A 133 5.69 -19.50 -14.16
C LEU A 133 6.70 -19.42 -13.03
N PRO A 134 7.41 -20.50 -12.72
CA PRO A 134 8.46 -20.46 -11.73
C PRO A 134 9.60 -19.56 -12.24
N TYR A 135 10.15 -18.77 -11.36
CA TYR A 135 11.40 -18.07 -11.63
C TYR A 135 12.45 -19.10 -12.08
N SER A 136 13.05 -18.89 -13.25
CA SER A 136 14.21 -19.65 -13.68
C SER A 136 15.41 -18.75 -13.86
N SER A 137 16.57 -19.18 -13.40
CA SER A 137 17.82 -18.43 -13.56
C SER A 137 18.22 -18.20 -15.02
N SER A 138 17.56 -18.87 -15.96
CA SER A 138 17.76 -18.70 -17.40
C SER A 138 16.74 -17.76 -18.07
N SER A 139 15.65 -17.41 -17.37
CA SER A 139 14.71 -16.38 -17.80
C SER A 139 14.10 -15.73 -16.57
N LEU A 140 14.43 -14.48 -16.31
CA LEU A 140 13.81 -13.63 -15.29
C LEU A 140 12.41 -13.20 -15.77
N THR A 141 11.56 -14.15 -16.13
CA THR A 141 10.33 -13.86 -16.90
C THR A 141 9.10 -13.64 -16.05
N ALA A 142 9.20 -13.79 -14.73
CA ALA A 142 8.01 -13.73 -13.90
C ALA A 142 8.00 -12.45 -13.07
N ASP A 143 7.14 -11.54 -13.43
CA ASP A 143 6.99 -10.22 -12.82
C ASP A 143 6.57 -10.27 -11.34
N TYR A 144 5.99 -11.38 -10.89
CA TYR A 144 5.53 -11.61 -9.52
C TYR A 144 6.45 -12.54 -8.70
N THR A 145 7.33 -13.29 -9.33
CA THR A 145 8.02 -14.44 -8.68
C THR A 145 8.99 -14.03 -7.56
N ILE A 146 9.54 -12.83 -7.61
CA ILE A 146 10.54 -12.40 -6.60
C ILE A 146 9.96 -12.47 -5.19
N ILE A 147 8.68 -12.17 -5.01
CA ILE A 147 8.00 -12.21 -3.71
C ILE A 147 8.04 -13.59 -3.05
N THR A 148 8.13 -14.66 -3.83
CA THR A 148 8.10 -16.02 -3.29
C THR A 148 9.27 -16.34 -2.37
N GLN A 149 10.34 -15.54 -2.39
CA GLN A 149 11.44 -15.65 -1.45
C GLN A 149 11.07 -15.21 -0.03
N TYR A 150 10.03 -14.41 0.13
CA TYR A 150 9.66 -13.80 1.41
C TYR A 150 8.62 -14.58 2.23
N GLY A 151 8.32 -15.82 1.86
CA GLY A 151 7.53 -16.72 2.70
C GLY A 151 8.38 -17.30 3.84
N SER A 152 7.99 -17.10 5.10
CA SER A 152 8.73 -17.58 6.27
C SER A 152 8.44 -19.05 6.55
N SER A 153 7.34 -19.32 7.25
CA SER A 153 6.90 -20.68 7.60
C SER A 153 6.15 -21.38 6.48
N ASN A 154 5.49 -20.59 5.61
CA ASN A 154 4.76 -21.09 4.44
C ASN A 154 5.27 -20.35 3.20
N PRO A 155 5.74 -21.07 2.17
CA PRO A 155 6.15 -20.44 0.93
C PRO A 155 4.99 -19.63 0.34
N ILE A 156 5.26 -18.40 -0.08
CA ILE A 156 4.31 -17.62 -0.89
C ILE A 156 4.21 -18.29 -2.25
N ALA A 157 2.99 -18.59 -2.68
CA ALA A 157 2.75 -19.17 -3.99
C ALA A 157 3.12 -18.18 -5.10
N ASN A 158 3.74 -18.68 -6.17
CA ASN A 158 3.95 -17.90 -7.39
C ASN A 158 2.64 -17.82 -8.18
N ALA A 159 1.61 -17.32 -7.55
CA ALA A 159 0.29 -17.16 -8.14
C ALA A 159 -0.47 -16.09 -7.35
N LEU A 160 -1.03 -15.14 -8.07
CA LEU A 160 -1.96 -14.14 -7.55
C LEU A 160 -3.26 -14.19 -8.38
N PRO A 161 -4.14 -15.17 -8.15
CA PRO A 161 -5.36 -15.30 -8.92
C PRO A 161 -6.19 -14.02 -8.93
N ASN A 162 -6.64 -13.62 -10.12
CA ASN A 162 -7.62 -12.56 -10.26
C ASN A 162 -8.94 -13.02 -9.59
N GLY A 163 -9.26 -12.44 -8.46
CA GLY A 163 -10.46 -12.73 -7.66
C GLY A 163 -11.74 -12.10 -8.22
N GLY A 164 -11.63 -11.41 -9.35
CA GLY A 164 -12.74 -10.71 -9.98
C GLY A 164 -12.79 -9.22 -9.61
N ARG A 165 -13.86 -8.58 -10.05
CA ARG A 165 -14.06 -7.14 -9.87
C ARG A 165 -15.47 -6.80 -9.43
N VAL A 166 -15.57 -5.70 -8.68
CA VAL A 166 -16.84 -5.07 -8.27
C VAL A 166 -16.83 -3.63 -8.77
N VAL A 167 -17.91 -3.22 -9.42
CA VAL A 167 -18.16 -1.80 -9.71
C VAL A 167 -19.31 -1.37 -8.81
N ASP A 168 -19.01 -0.54 -7.80
CA ASP A 168 -20.01 -0.04 -6.86
C ASP A 168 -20.67 1.25 -7.42
N SER A 169 -21.62 1.80 -6.67
CA SER A 169 -22.41 2.99 -7.05
C SER A 169 -22.26 4.13 -6.05
N GLN A 170 -21.08 4.27 -5.45
CA GLN A 170 -20.83 5.32 -4.47
C GLN A 170 -20.80 6.70 -5.09
N GLY A 171 -21.35 7.68 -4.39
CA GLY A 171 -21.22 9.09 -4.75
C GLY A 171 -19.77 9.57 -4.60
N THR A 172 -19.35 10.49 -5.47
CA THR A 172 -18.02 11.11 -5.35
C THR A 172 -18.08 12.19 -4.28
N SER A 173 -17.24 12.06 -3.25
CA SER A 173 -16.94 13.11 -2.27
C SER A 173 -15.59 13.75 -2.59
N SER A 174 -15.33 14.93 -2.04
CA SER A 174 -14.03 15.59 -2.23
C SER A 174 -12.92 14.93 -1.41
N ARG A 175 -13.27 14.21 -0.35
CA ARG A 175 -12.30 13.60 0.58
C ARG A 175 -12.90 12.39 1.28
N ILE A 176 -12.04 11.41 1.60
CA ILE A 176 -12.31 10.27 2.50
C ILE A 176 -11.08 10.02 3.38
N THR A 177 -11.29 9.56 4.61
CA THR A 177 -10.22 9.10 5.51
C THR A 177 -10.04 7.59 5.39
N ASP A 178 -8.96 7.05 5.98
CA ASP A 178 -8.74 5.61 5.98
C ASP A 178 -9.86 4.85 6.73
N SER A 179 -10.26 5.31 7.92
CA SER A 179 -11.40 4.71 8.63
C SER A 179 -12.71 4.75 7.84
N GLY A 180 -12.88 5.78 7.00
CA GLY A 180 -13.97 5.87 6.03
C GLY A 180 -13.90 4.76 4.97
N ILE A 181 -12.69 4.45 4.48
CA ILE A 181 -12.46 3.35 3.51
C ILE A 181 -12.70 1.98 4.17
N GLN A 182 -12.22 1.77 5.39
CA GLN A 182 -12.51 0.55 6.15
C GLN A 182 -14.02 0.36 6.36
N SER A 183 -14.74 1.44 6.70
CA SER A 183 -16.19 1.43 6.85
C SER A 183 -16.91 1.13 5.53
N TYR A 184 -16.41 1.67 4.43
CA TYR A 184 -16.88 1.37 3.09
C TYR A 184 -16.71 -0.11 2.74
N LEU A 185 -15.52 -0.70 2.96
CA LEU A 185 -15.26 -2.12 2.70
C LEU A 185 -16.16 -3.03 3.55
N LYS A 186 -16.38 -2.70 4.83
CA LYS A 186 -17.38 -3.39 5.67
C LYS A 186 -18.78 -3.35 5.03
N GLY A 187 -19.14 -2.20 4.46
CA GLY A 187 -20.38 -2.03 3.71
C GLY A 187 -20.45 -2.89 2.43
N VAL A 188 -19.36 -3.00 1.70
CA VAL A 188 -19.23 -3.87 0.50
C VAL A 188 -19.50 -5.34 0.88
N PHE A 189 -18.87 -5.82 1.96
CA PHE A 189 -19.07 -7.18 2.46
C PHE A 189 -20.49 -7.42 2.98
N ASN A 190 -21.04 -6.49 3.75
CA ASN A 190 -22.41 -6.57 4.28
C ASN A 190 -23.48 -6.61 3.18
N ARG A 191 -23.23 -5.97 2.04
CA ARG A 191 -24.13 -6.02 0.87
C ARG A 191 -23.94 -7.28 0.02
N GLY A 192 -22.94 -8.11 0.34
CA GLY A 192 -22.64 -9.32 -0.42
C GLY A 192 -22.08 -9.06 -1.82
N LEU A 193 -21.48 -7.88 -2.06
CA LEU A 193 -20.89 -7.57 -3.37
C LEU A 193 -19.63 -8.38 -3.61
N VAL A 194 -18.91 -8.71 -2.55
CA VAL A 194 -17.81 -9.67 -2.52
C VAL A 194 -17.75 -10.29 -1.12
N ALA A 195 -17.28 -11.53 -1.02
CA ALA A 195 -17.08 -12.19 0.27
C ALA A 195 -15.84 -11.62 0.97
N ALA A 196 -15.87 -11.50 2.30
CA ALA A 196 -14.69 -11.22 3.10
C ALA A 196 -13.83 -12.49 3.21
N ASP A 197 -12.55 -12.39 2.86
CA ASP A 197 -11.60 -13.50 2.90
C ASP A 197 -10.23 -12.98 3.36
N PRO A 198 -9.64 -13.56 4.42
CA PRO A 198 -8.35 -13.12 4.95
C PRO A 198 -7.17 -13.38 4.00
N ASN A 199 -7.32 -14.19 2.95
CA ASN A 199 -6.30 -14.44 1.94
C ASN A 199 -6.47 -13.54 0.69
N THR A 200 -7.36 -12.56 0.75
CA THR A 200 -7.61 -11.64 -0.37
C THR A 200 -7.11 -10.25 -0.05
N VAL A 201 -6.39 -9.64 -1.00
CA VAL A 201 -6.10 -8.20 -1.01
C VAL A 201 -7.20 -7.50 -1.82
N TYR A 202 -7.91 -6.57 -1.18
CA TYR A 202 -9.00 -5.80 -1.79
C TYR A 202 -8.48 -4.45 -2.27
N GLY A 203 -8.25 -4.29 -3.56
CA GLY A 203 -7.82 -3.03 -4.15
C GLY A 203 -8.98 -2.08 -4.43
N VAL A 204 -9.00 -0.91 -3.82
CA VAL A 204 -10.06 0.09 -4.01
C VAL A 204 -9.58 1.21 -4.92
N TYR A 205 -10.21 1.35 -6.07
CA TYR A 205 -9.91 2.37 -7.08
C TYR A 205 -10.88 3.55 -6.95
N PHE A 206 -10.33 4.74 -6.75
CA PHE A 206 -11.09 5.96 -6.52
C PHE A 206 -11.23 6.81 -7.79
N PRO A 207 -12.33 7.58 -7.95
CA PRO A 207 -12.53 8.44 -9.11
C PRO A 207 -11.66 9.70 -9.04
N HIS A 208 -11.46 10.32 -10.21
CA HIS A 208 -10.83 11.64 -10.34
C HIS A 208 -11.40 12.65 -9.34
N GLY A 209 -10.52 13.46 -8.77
CA GLY A 209 -10.86 14.56 -7.85
C GLY A 209 -11.16 14.14 -6.41
N MET A 210 -11.26 12.83 -6.12
CA MET A 210 -11.43 12.34 -4.76
C MET A 210 -10.08 12.17 -4.07
N ARG A 211 -9.91 12.77 -2.89
CA ARG A 211 -8.66 12.68 -2.09
C ARG A 211 -8.83 11.76 -0.91
N ILE A 212 -7.81 10.97 -0.65
CA ILE A 212 -7.67 10.16 0.55
C ILE A 212 -6.77 10.92 1.52
N SER A 213 -7.18 11.00 2.79
CA SER A 213 -6.43 11.73 3.83
C SER A 213 -5.92 10.77 4.90
N LEU A 214 -4.62 10.88 5.17
CA LEU A 214 -3.92 10.29 6.30
C LEU A 214 -3.46 11.41 7.25
N GLN A 215 -2.85 11.07 8.39
CA GLN A 215 -2.41 12.08 9.36
C GLN A 215 -1.24 12.93 8.82
N GLY A 216 -0.27 12.31 8.13
CA GLY A 216 0.89 13.00 7.56
C GLY A 216 0.64 13.68 6.22
N GLY A 217 -0.46 13.36 5.54
CA GLY A 217 -0.69 13.93 4.23
C GLY A 217 -1.95 13.50 3.51
N SER A 218 -1.97 13.66 2.20
CA SER A 218 -3.08 13.21 1.36
C SER A 218 -2.58 12.64 0.03
N SER A 219 -3.40 11.78 -0.55
CA SER A 219 -3.18 11.29 -1.91
C SER A 219 -2.99 12.46 -2.87
N CYS A 220 -2.23 12.22 -3.94
CA CYS A 220 -1.94 13.25 -4.94
C CYS A 220 -1.13 14.46 -4.42
N THR A 221 -0.55 14.35 -3.23
CA THR A 221 0.34 15.36 -2.64
C THR A 221 1.53 14.65 -1.98
N SER A 222 1.25 13.73 -1.06
CA SER A 222 2.27 13.02 -0.29
C SER A 222 2.47 11.59 -0.77
N PHE A 223 1.41 10.92 -1.20
CA PHE A 223 1.45 9.52 -1.64
C PHE A 223 0.56 9.25 -2.86
N CYS A 224 0.82 8.14 -3.55
CA CYS A 224 0.10 7.70 -4.75
C CYS A 224 -0.70 6.41 -4.55
N GLY A 225 -0.44 5.67 -3.51
CA GLY A 225 -1.15 4.48 -3.06
C GLY A 225 -0.76 4.13 -1.63
N TYR A 226 -1.42 3.16 -1.07
CA TYR A 226 -1.03 2.52 0.19
C TYR A 226 -1.73 1.18 0.37
N HIS A 227 -1.16 0.33 1.24
CA HIS A 227 -1.86 -0.84 1.75
C HIS A 227 -1.99 -0.79 3.28
N SER A 228 -2.96 -1.54 3.80
CA SER A 228 -3.19 -1.68 5.23
C SER A 228 -4.14 -2.85 5.49
N HIS A 229 -4.57 -2.98 6.74
CA HIS A 229 -5.47 -4.04 7.18
C HIS A 229 -6.49 -3.53 8.23
N PHE A 230 -7.55 -4.28 8.41
CA PHE A 230 -8.52 -4.06 9.50
C PHE A 230 -9.22 -5.36 9.90
N THR A 231 -9.87 -5.34 11.05
CA THR A 231 -10.64 -6.50 11.50
C THR A 231 -12.12 -6.37 11.08
N TYR A 232 -12.63 -7.44 10.46
CA TYR A 232 -14.04 -7.59 10.13
C TYR A 232 -14.53 -8.99 10.53
N ASN A 233 -15.54 -9.06 11.40
CA ASN A 233 -16.08 -10.31 11.93
C ASN A 233 -15.01 -11.29 12.48
N GLY A 234 -13.98 -10.75 13.15
CA GLY A 234 -12.87 -11.53 13.71
C GLY A 234 -11.81 -11.97 12.69
N GLN A 235 -11.94 -11.59 11.43
CA GLN A 235 -10.94 -11.87 10.39
C GLN A 235 -10.13 -10.62 10.08
N LEU A 236 -8.83 -10.79 9.83
CA LEU A 236 -7.95 -9.73 9.32
C LEU A 236 -8.12 -9.61 7.81
N ILE A 237 -8.63 -8.47 7.37
CA ILE A 237 -8.84 -8.13 5.96
C ILE A 237 -7.74 -7.19 5.52
N LYS A 238 -7.07 -7.52 4.41
CA LYS A 238 -6.01 -6.71 3.80
C LYS A 238 -6.59 -5.94 2.61
N TYR A 239 -6.20 -4.71 2.48
CA TYR A 239 -6.66 -3.86 1.38
C TYR A 239 -5.56 -2.94 0.88
N ALA A 240 -5.69 -2.54 -0.37
CA ALA A 240 -4.86 -1.54 -0.98
C ALA A 240 -5.74 -0.40 -1.55
N VAL A 241 -5.21 0.80 -1.56
CA VAL A 241 -5.93 2.02 -1.91
C VAL A 241 -5.25 2.69 -3.08
N PHE A 242 -6.01 2.91 -4.14
CA PHE A 242 -5.55 3.43 -5.41
C PHE A 242 -6.27 4.75 -5.75
N PRO A 243 -5.71 5.90 -5.34
CA PRO A 243 -6.19 7.21 -5.78
C PRO A 243 -6.08 7.34 -7.30
N TYR A 244 -6.90 8.19 -7.91
CA TYR A 244 -6.78 8.47 -9.34
C TYR A 244 -5.50 9.30 -9.60
N THR A 245 -4.56 8.76 -10.36
CA THR A 245 -3.17 9.23 -10.47
C THR A 245 -2.95 10.32 -11.52
N ASP A 246 -3.97 11.07 -11.94
CA ASP A 246 -3.84 12.16 -12.89
C ASP A 246 -3.31 13.48 -12.29
N CYS A 247 -3.00 13.48 -11.03
CA CYS A 247 -2.46 14.60 -10.30
C CYS A 247 -0.94 14.75 -10.49
N ARG A 248 -0.48 16.02 -10.50
CA ARG A 248 0.91 16.34 -10.79
C ARG A 248 1.93 15.56 -9.93
N ALA A 249 1.64 15.31 -8.66
CA ALA A 249 2.58 14.64 -7.77
C ALA A 249 2.78 13.15 -8.09
N CYS A 250 1.76 12.48 -8.64
CA CYS A 250 1.82 11.06 -9.00
C CYS A 250 1.96 10.81 -10.51
N SER A 251 1.88 11.85 -11.34
CA SER A 251 2.00 11.71 -12.80
C SER A 251 3.45 11.58 -13.23
N ILE A 252 3.69 10.70 -14.20
CA ILE A 252 4.98 10.54 -14.88
C ILE A 252 4.75 10.85 -16.36
N ASN A 253 5.61 11.67 -16.94
CA ASN A 253 5.47 12.07 -18.34
C ASN A 253 5.52 10.84 -19.28
N GLY A 254 4.58 10.75 -20.19
CA GLY A 254 4.46 9.65 -21.14
C GLY A 254 3.65 8.44 -20.63
N LEU A 255 3.22 8.41 -19.36
CA LEU A 255 2.37 7.36 -18.82
C LEU A 255 0.91 7.85 -18.66
N THR A 256 -0.03 6.95 -18.95
CA THR A 256 -1.45 7.18 -18.69
C THR A 256 -1.79 6.93 -17.22
N VAL A 257 -2.99 7.32 -16.80
CA VAL A 257 -3.50 7.00 -15.46
C VAL A 257 -3.49 5.48 -15.21
N ALA A 258 -3.88 4.69 -16.19
CA ALA A 258 -3.90 3.23 -16.06
C ALA A 258 -2.50 2.63 -15.94
N ASP A 259 -1.50 3.17 -16.66
CA ASP A 259 -0.10 2.76 -16.52
C ASP A 259 0.41 3.04 -15.10
N LEU A 260 0.11 4.23 -14.58
CA LEU A 260 0.50 4.62 -13.22
C LEU A 260 -0.20 3.75 -12.17
N LEU A 261 -1.49 3.47 -12.39
CA LEU A 261 -2.25 2.60 -11.48
C LEU A 261 -1.74 1.15 -11.51
N SER A 262 -1.26 0.61 -12.65
CA SER A 262 -0.65 -0.73 -12.65
C SER A 262 0.68 -0.75 -11.90
N ILE A 263 1.48 0.32 -11.97
CA ILE A 263 2.71 0.47 -11.15
C ILE A 263 2.36 0.46 -9.66
N VAL A 264 1.46 1.35 -9.23
CA VAL A 264 1.04 1.46 -7.82
C VAL A 264 0.39 0.16 -7.34
N THR A 265 -0.44 -0.48 -8.19
CA THR A 265 -1.07 -1.75 -7.85
C THR A 265 -0.03 -2.86 -7.66
N SER A 266 1.00 -2.95 -8.52
CA SER A 266 2.05 -3.97 -8.37
C SER A 266 2.82 -3.81 -7.07
N HIS A 267 3.11 -2.58 -6.65
CA HIS A 267 3.77 -2.24 -5.40
C HIS A 267 2.93 -2.70 -4.19
N GLU A 268 1.76 -2.10 -4.02
CA GLU A 268 0.95 -2.30 -2.83
C GLU A 268 0.47 -3.75 -2.63
N ILE A 269 0.26 -4.49 -3.73
CA ILE A 269 -0.17 -5.88 -3.62
C ILE A 269 0.97 -6.78 -3.13
N ARG A 270 2.20 -6.61 -3.65
CA ARG A 270 3.33 -7.43 -3.24
C ARG A 270 3.66 -7.20 -1.78
N GLU A 271 3.68 -5.95 -1.34
CA GLU A 271 3.91 -5.63 0.06
C GLU A 271 2.80 -6.17 0.96
N ALA A 272 1.53 -5.95 0.61
CA ALA A 272 0.42 -6.56 1.36
C ALA A 272 0.49 -8.09 1.45
N VAL A 273 1.16 -8.77 0.51
CA VAL A 273 1.36 -10.22 0.51
C VAL A 273 2.54 -10.63 1.37
N SER A 274 3.68 -9.96 1.26
CA SER A 274 4.91 -10.30 2.00
C SER A 274 4.95 -9.73 3.41
N ASP A 275 4.24 -8.63 3.66
CA ASP A 275 4.16 -7.96 4.97
C ASP A 275 2.75 -7.46 5.28
N SER A 276 1.84 -8.38 5.39
CA SER A 276 0.40 -8.09 5.46
C SER A 276 -0.06 -7.24 6.64
N LEU A 277 0.78 -7.06 7.66
CA LEU A 277 0.49 -6.29 8.87
C LEU A 277 1.60 -5.29 9.23
N GLY A 278 2.60 -5.07 8.39
CA GLY A 278 3.76 -4.24 8.71
C GLY A 278 4.66 -4.85 9.79
N THR A 279 4.76 -6.18 9.86
CA THR A 279 5.48 -6.90 10.92
C THR A 279 6.25 -8.12 10.42
N ALA A 280 6.31 -8.33 9.10
CA ALA A 280 6.94 -9.51 8.49
C ALA A 280 8.27 -9.18 7.80
N TRP A 281 8.27 -8.69 6.58
CA TRP A 281 9.50 -8.56 5.78
C TRP A 281 9.84 -7.11 5.45
N PHE A 282 10.75 -6.54 6.22
CA PHE A 282 11.32 -5.21 5.96
C PHE A 282 12.80 -5.15 6.38
N ASP A 283 13.52 -4.15 5.88
CA ASP A 283 14.93 -3.95 6.25
C ASP A 283 15.07 -3.15 7.56
N SER A 284 16.31 -2.95 8.02
CA SER A 284 16.56 -2.24 9.28
C SER A 284 16.19 -0.75 9.27
N SER A 285 15.80 -0.21 8.12
CA SER A 285 15.22 1.14 7.98
C SER A 285 13.69 1.11 7.92
N GLY A 286 13.06 -0.08 7.98
CA GLY A 286 11.62 -0.26 7.84
C GLY A 286 11.13 -0.22 6.40
N TYR A 287 11.99 -0.42 5.39
CA TYR A 287 11.61 -0.45 3.98
C TYR A 287 11.22 -1.87 3.58
N GLU A 288 10.06 -2.00 2.97
CA GLU A 288 9.56 -3.24 2.38
C GLU A 288 10.20 -3.52 1.01
N ALA A 289 9.81 -4.60 0.35
CA ALA A 289 10.47 -5.04 -0.87
C ALA A 289 10.33 -4.04 -2.02
N ASP A 290 9.16 -3.49 -2.20
CA ASP A 290 8.86 -2.56 -3.28
C ASP A 290 9.32 -1.14 -2.96
N ASP A 291 9.31 -0.73 -1.70
CA ASP A 291 9.88 0.53 -1.20
C ASP A 291 11.31 0.74 -1.66
N LYS A 292 12.11 -0.32 -1.57
CA LYS A 292 13.54 -0.29 -1.95
C LYS A 292 13.73 0.00 -3.43
N CYS A 293 12.72 -0.23 -4.26
CA CYS A 293 12.74 -0.08 -5.71
C CYS A 293 11.79 1.02 -6.22
N ALA A 294 11.19 1.78 -5.30
CA ALA A 294 10.13 2.73 -5.61
C ALA A 294 10.50 3.68 -6.75
N TRP A 295 9.68 3.71 -7.80
CA TRP A 295 9.77 4.55 -8.99
C TRP A 295 11.03 4.38 -9.85
N GLN A 296 11.88 3.38 -9.55
CA GLN A 296 13.15 3.19 -10.26
C GLN A 296 13.05 2.05 -11.27
N ASN A 297 13.60 2.27 -12.47
CA ASN A 297 13.70 1.27 -13.54
C ASN A 297 12.34 0.60 -13.84
N LEU A 298 11.30 1.41 -13.91
CA LEU A 298 9.97 0.97 -14.32
C LEU A 298 10.06 0.22 -15.64
N TYR A 299 9.33 -0.88 -15.75
CA TYR A 299 9.40 -1.74 -16.92
C TYR A 299 8.00 -2.25 -17.32
N ARG A 300 7.92 -2.84 -18.50
CA ARG A 300 6.68 -3.48 -18.95
C ARG A 300 6.70 -4.97 -18.67
N THR A 301 5.62 -5.50 -18.14
CA THR A 301 5.44 -6.94 -17.93
C THR A 301 5.65 -7.72 -19.24
N THR A 302 6.21 -8.92 -19.14
CA THR A 302 6.42 -9.81 -20.30
C THR A 302 5.10 -10.17 -20.98
N SER A 303 4.05 -10.42 -20.17
CA SER A 303 2.69 -10.66 -20.67
C SER A 303 1.85 -9.39 -20.57
N GLY A 304 1.24 -8.97 -21.64
CA GLY A 304 0.31 -7.84 -21.70
C GLY A 304 0.97 -6.45 -21.75
N GLY A 305 2.25 -6.32 -21.45
CA GLY A 305 3.01 -5.08 -21.54
C GLY A 305 2.56 -3.98 -20.58
N TYR A 306 2.09 -4.33 -19.39
CA TYR A 306 1.67 -3.40 -18.34
C TYR A 306 2.88 -2.80 -17.63
N TRP A 307 2.82 -1.53 -17.28
CA TRP A 307 3.87 -0.90 -16.51
C TRP A 307 3.83 -1.34 -15.05
N VAL A 308 5.00 -1.73 -14.53
CA VAL A 308 5.21 -2.14 -13.14
C VAL A 308 6.56 -1.63 -12.65
N GLN A 309 6.77 -1.66 -11.34
CA GLN A 309 8.09 -1.42 -10.78
C GLN A 309 8.80 -2.75 -10.48
N PRO A 310 10.15 -2.75 -10.43
CA PRO A 310 10.93 -3.87 -9.93
C PRO A 310 10.65 -4.15 -8.45
N GLU A 311 10.96 -5.38 -8.04
CA GLU A 311 10.90 -5.79 -6.64
C GLU A 311 12.32 -6.08 -6.14
N PHE A 312 12.60 -5.78 -4.87
CA PHE A 312 13.88 -6.08 -4.27
C PHE A 312 14.00 -7.59 -4.01
N SER A 313 15.13 -8.15 -4.35
CA SER A 313 15.50 -9.53 -4.03
C SER A 313 16.65 -9.54 -3.03
N ASN A 314 16.55 -10.35 -2.00
CA ASN A 314 17.67 -10.64 -1.11
C ASN A 314 18.76 -11.47 -1.79
N GLY A 315 18.47 -12.06 -2.95
CA GLY A 315 19.35 -12.99 -3.65
C GLY A 315 19.44 -14.36 -2.97
N GLY A 316 20.28 -15.22 -3.53
CA GLY A 316 20.54 -16.54 -2.97
C GLY A 316 19.51 -17.60 -3.34
N THR A 317 19.50 -18.73 -2.63
CA THR A 317 18.59 -19.86 -2.89
C THR A 317 17.64 -20.07 -1.72
N LYS A 318 16.35 -20.14 -2.01
CA LYS A 318 15.31 -20.46 -1.03
C LYS A 318 14.32 -21.46 -1.64
N ASN A 319 14.00 -22.52 -0.90
CA ASN A 319 13.08 -23.59 -1.34
C ASN A 319 13.43 -24.19 -2.72
N GLY A 320 14.72 -24.32 -3.02
CA GLY A 320 15.21 -24.83 -4.31
C GLY A 320 15.18 -23.85 -5.48
N THR A 321 14.68 -22.63 -5.26
CA THR A 321 14.68 -21.55 -6.25
C THR A 321 15.85 -20.61 -5.99
N SER A 322 16.62 -20.30 -7.04
CA SER A 322 17.72 -19.31 -6.99
C SER A 322 17.19 -17.96 -7.45
N TYR A 323 17.39 -16.95 -6.61
CA TYR A 323 16.97 -15.57 -6.89
C TYR A 323 18.21 -14.71 -7.22
N PRO A 324 18.10 -13.78 -8.17
CA PRO A 324 19.16 -12.81 -8.43
C PRO A 324 19.26 -11.79 -7.30
N GLY A 325 20.36 -11.10 -7.18
CA GLY A 325 20.53 -10.04 -6.19
C GLY A 325 21.75 -10.26 -5.29
N PRO A 326 21.84 -9.53 -4.16
CA PRO A 326 20.80 -8.63 -3.66
C PRO A 326 20.61 -7.40 -4.55
N GLY A 327 19.37 -6.94 -4.67
CA GLY A 327 19.02 -5.73 -5.41
C GLY A 327 17.61 -5.75 -6.01
N CYS A 328 17.24 -4.65 -6.64
CA CYS A 328 15.99 -4.53 -7.39
C CYS A 328 16.09 -5.29 -8.71
N VAL A 329 15.14 -6.13 -9.01
CA VAL A 329 15.17 -7.05 -10.15
C VAL A 329 14.20 -6.61 -11.23
N VAL A 330 14.72 -6.35 -12.43
CA VAL A 330 13.90 -6.24 -13.64
C VAL A 330 13.97 -7.61 -14.34
N PRO A 331 12.89 -8.39 -14.30
CA PRO A 331 12.81 -9.67 -15.00
C PRO A 331 12.68 -9.41 -16.51
N ARG A 332 13.43 -10.17 -17.33
CA ARG A 332 13.31 -10.22 -18.80
C ARG A 332 13.85 -11.52 -19.36
#